data_1072f24393ae501a284ebcc3b49909b6
#
_entry.id   1072f24393ae501a284ebcc3b49909b6
#
_cell.length_a   1.000
_cell.length_b   1.000
_cell.length_c   1.000
_cell.angle_alpha   90.00
_cell.angle_beta   90.00
_cell.angle_gamma   90.00
#
_symmetry.space_group_name_H-M   'P 1'
#
loop_
_entity.id
_entity.type
_entity.pdbx_description
1 polymer ?
#
loop_
_entity_poly.entity_id
_entity_poly.type
_entity_poly.pdbx_seq_one_letter_code
_entity_poly.pdbx_strand_id
1 'polypeptide(L)'
;MKTSLLIAGSLALVPMTYAQDKPNIIIILADDLGFSDLGCFGGEIHTPVLDKLAKNGVRMTQMYNSARSCPSRANLLTGLYPHQTGLGHMDGSHPAWPKGYSGFRSNSDNVTIAEVLKDAGYFTAMSGKWHLGNKSNPILRGFQEYYGLLGGF
;
A
#
# COMPACT_ATOMS: atom_id res chain seq x y z
N MET A 1 23.94 -27.40 -67.16
CA MET A 1 22.99 -26.66 -66.36
C MET A 1 23.30 -26.96 -64.88
N LYS A 2 23.89 -26.00 -64.19
CA LYS A 2 24.19 -26.09 -62.74
C LYS A 2 23.14 -25.26 -61.97
N THR A 3 22.27 -25.92 -61.23
CA THR A 3 21.26 -25.28 -60.41
C THR A 3 21.86 -24.97 -59.02
N SER A 4 22.08 -23.70 -58.73
CA SER A 4 22.54 -23.23 -57.43
C SER A 4 21.32 -23.04 -56.48
N LEU A 5 21.27 -23.77 -55.37
CA LEU A 5 20.28 -23.71 -54.34
C LEU A 5 20.70 -22.63 -53.33
N LEU A 6 19.99 -21.50 -53.29
CA LEU A 6 20.15 -20.46 -52.30
C LEU A 6 19.33 -20.83 -51.04
N ILE A 7 20.02 -21.15 -49.96
CA ILE A 7 19.42 -21.33 -48.65
C ILE A 7 19.36 -19.95 -47.96
N ALA A 8 18.20 -19.35 -47.91
CA ALA A 8 17.94 -18.13 -47.12
C ALA A 8 17.75 -18.52 -45.64
N GLY A 9 18.76 -18.27 -44.83
CA GLY A 9 18.69 -18.43 -43.37
C GLY A 9 17.88 -17.29 -42.75
N SER A 10 16.68 -17.58 -42.25
CA SER A 10 15.88 -16.66 -41.47
C SER A 10 16.51 -16.51 -40.09
N LEU A 11 17.14 -15.37 -39.80
CA LEU A 11 17.61 -15.00 -38.48
C LEU A 11 16.38 -14.58 -37.66
N ALA A 12 15.88 -15.46 -36.78
CA ALA A 12 14.85 -15.13 -35.84
C ALA A 12 15.42 -14.21 -34.77
N LEU A 13 15.09 -12.91 -34.85
CA LEU A 13 15.31 -11.96 -33.77
C LEU A 13 14.40 -12.34 -32.59
N VAL A 14 14.93 -13.04 -31.60
CA VAL A 14 14.27 -13.26 -30.33
C VAL A 14 14.32 -11.92 -29.57
N PRO A 15 13.19 -11.28 -29.26
CA PRO A 15 13.22 -10.09 -28.47
C PRO A 15 13.75 -10.44 -27.07
N MET A 16 14.92 -9.93 -26.70
CA MET A 16 15.38 -9.94 -25.31
C MET A 16 14.45 -9.04 -24.52
N THR A 17 13.44 -9.63 -23.93
CA THR A 17 12.68 -8.94 -22.88
C THR A 17 13.59 -8.84 -21.65
N TYR A 18 14.18 -7.68 -21.44
CA TYR A 18 14.76 -7.35 -20.14
C TYR A 18 13.63 -7.43 -19.12
N ALA A 19 13.68 -8.41 -18.24
CA ALA A 19 12.84 -8.41 -17.06
C ALA A 19 13.23 -7.15 -16.27
N GLN A 20 12.36 -6.15 -16.28
CA GLN A 20 12.58 -4.95 -15.49
C GLN A 20 12.50 -5.38 -14.02
N ASP A 21 13.61 -5.24 -13.30
CA ASP A 21 13.65 -5.54 -11.88
C ASP A 21 12.59 -4.70 -11.19
N LYS A 22 11.62 -5.37 -10.57
CA LYS A 22 10.54 -4.69 -9.85
C LYS A 22 11.13 -4.04 -8.60
N PRO A 23 10.92 -2.73 -8.39
CA PRO A 23 11.45 -2.06 -7.21
C PRO A 23 10.79 -2.60 -5.93
N ASN A 24 11.53 -2.67 -4.84
CA ASN A 24 10.95 -2.90 -3.53
C ASN A 24 10.09 -1.70 -3.11
N ILE A 25 8.92 -1.96 -2.53
CA ILE A 25 7.98 -0.94 -2.06
C ILE A 25 7.87 -1.08 -0.54
N ILE A 26 8.25 -0.04 0.19
CA ILE A 26 8.17 0.01 1.65
C ILE A 26 7.27 1.18 2.04
N ILE A 27 6.21 0.88 2.78
CA ILE A 27 5.29 1.88 3.36
C ILE A 27 5.51 1.89 4.86
N ILE A 28 5.89 3.03 5.41
CA ILE A 28 6.06 3.26 6.85
C ILE A 28 4.96 4.21 7.30
N LEU A 29 4.00 3.69 8.06
CA LEU A 29 2.91 4.48 8.64
C LEU A 29 3.15 4.65 10.13
N ALA A 30 3.49 5.87 10.54
CA ALA A 30 3.57 6.24 11.94
C ALA A 30 2.16 6.51 12.50
N ASP A 31 1.88 6.00 13.70
CA ASP A 31 0.61 6.23 14.41
C ASP A 31 0.77 7.45 15.31
N ASP A 32 -0.20 8.35 15.28
CA ASP A 32 -0.27 9.58 16.09
C ASP A 32 0.94 10.53 15.97
N LEU A 33 1.64 10.51 14.83
CA LEU A 33 2.76 11.42 14.54
C LEU A 33 2.23 12.77 14.03
N GLY A 34 2.65 13.84 14.67
CA GLY A 34 2.34 15.21 14.23
C GLY A 34 3.22 15.67 13.08
N PHE A 35 2.73 16.62 12.29
CA PHE A 35 3.46 17.16 11.14
C PHE A 35 4.85 17.70 11.51
N SER A 36 4.95 18.39 12.64
CA SER A 36 6.18 19.03 13.09
C SER A 36 7.05 18.18 14.01
N ASP A 37 6.76 16.88 14.17
CA ASP A 37 7.55 16.02 15.06
C ASP A 37 8.89 15.59 14.45
N LEU A 38 8.95 15.54 13.12
CA LEU A 38 10.18 15.17 12.40
C LEU A 38 11.11 16.37 12.22
N GLY A 39 12.41 16.15 12.35
CA GLY A 39 13.43 17.17 12.16
C GLY A 39 13.35 17.88 10.79
N CYS A 40 13.07 17.14 9.71
CA CYS A 40 12.91 17.71 8.37
C CYS A 40 11.72 18.68 8.22
N PHE A 41 10.79 18.69 9.17
CA PHE A 41 9.68 19.66 9.27
C PHE A 41 9.85 20.67 10.41
N GLY A 42 11.03 20.73 11.03
CA GLY A 42 11.35 21.65 12.11
C GLY A 42 11.09 21.12 13.50
N GLY A 43 10.91 19.81 13.66
CA GLY A 43 10.70 19.14 14.94
C GLY A 43 11.94 19.14 15.83
N GLU A 44 11.72 19.03 17.14
CA GLU A 44 12.78 18.96 18.14
C GLU A 44 13.42 17.56 18.23
N ILE A 45 12.73 16.55 17.71
CA ILE A 45 13.16 15.17 17.75
C ILE A 45 14.29 14.96 16.74
N HIS A 46 15.39 14.37 17.19
CA HIS A 46 16.51 14.02 16.32
C HIS A 46 16.18 12.81 15.46
N THR A 47 15.86 13.03 14.19
CA THR A 47 15.40 12.00 13.23
C THR A 47 16.32 11.89 12.00
N PRO A 48 17.63 11.61 12.17
CA PRO A 48 18.63 11.78 11.10
C PRO A 48 18.38 10.87 9.88
N VAL A 49 17.81 9.69 10.08
CA VAL A 49 17.53 8.75 9.00
C VAL A 49 16.32 9.24 8.17
N LEU A 50 15.25 9.69 8.84
CA LEU A 50 14.08 10.24 8.18
C LEU A 50 14.40 11.56 7.49
N ASP A 51 15.22 12.41 8.12
CA ASP A 51 15.70 13.66 7.54
C ASP A 51 16.55 13.41 6.27
N LYS A 52 17.36 12.35 6.26
CA LYS A 52 18.10 11.93 5.07
C LYS A 52 17.18 11.44 3.95
N LEU A 53 16.13 10.67 4.29
CA LEU A 53 15.11 10.28 3.31
C LEU A 53 14.41 11.50 2.72
N ALA A 54 13.99 12.43 3.57
CA ALA A 54 13.33 13.67 3.14
C ALA A 54 14.23 14.54 2.24
N LYS A 55 15.53 14.58 2.51
CA LYS A 55 16.52 15.33 1.69
C LYS A 55 16.74 14.72 0.31
N ASN A 56 16.67 13.40 0.20
CA ASN A 56 16.96 12.66 -1.03
C ASN A 56 15.70 12.25 -1.80
N GLY A 57 14.52 12.50 -1.25
CA GLY A 57 13.23 12.15 -1.83
C GLY A 57 12.32 13.36 -2.03
N VAL A 58 11.03 13.09 -2.11
CA VAL A 58 9.98 14.12 -2.20
C VAL A 58 9.39 14.35 -0.82
N ARG A 59 9.38 15.60 -0.37
CA ARG A 59 8.75 16.03 0.87
C ARG A 59 7.47 16.80 0.56
N MET A 60 6.34 16.26 0.97
CA MET A 60 5.03 16.87 0.75
C MET A 60 4.64 17.70 1.97
N THR A 61 4.39 18.98 1.79
CA THR A 61 4.01 19.92 2.85
C THR A 61 2.51 20.12 2.98
N GLN A 62 1.74 19.64 1.99
CA GLN A 62 0.27 19.75 1.97
C GLN A 62 -0.36 18.39 1.66
N MET A 63 0.03 17.37 2.41
CA MET A 63 -0.57 16.06 2.33
C MET A 63 -1.50 15.87 3.54
N TYR A 64 -2.73 15.49 3.27
CA TYR A 64 -3.75 15.31 4.28
C TYR A 64 -4.15 13.85 4.37
N ASN A 65 -4.32 13.36 5.58
CA ASN A 65 -4.89 12.06 5.87
C ASN A 65 -6.34 12.21 6.38
N SER A 66 -6.94 11.12 6.82
CA SER A 66 -8.30 11.14 7.38
C SER A 66 -8.34 11.40 8.89
N ALA A 67 -7.26 11.86 9.48
CA ALA A 67 -7.08 12.27 10.88
C ALA A 67 -7.48 11.22 11.95
N ARG A 68 -7.78 10.01 11.57
CA ARG A 68 -8.11 8.88 12.47
C ARG A 68 -7.50 7.59 11.97
N SER A 69 -7.18 6.68 12.89
CA SER A 69 -6.47 5.42 12.60
C SER A 69 -7.17 4.57 11.54
N CYS A 70 -8.39 4.07 11.80
CA CYS A 70 -9.09 3.19 10.85
C CYS A 70 -9.34 3.84 9.48
N PRO A 71 -9.87 5.07 9.39
CA PRO A 71 -10.09 5.74 8.11
C PRO A 71 -8.81 5.95 7.32
N SER A 72 -7.72 6.40 7.97
CA SER A 72 -6.44 6.63 7.28
C SER A 72 -5.82 5.33 6.77
N ARG A 73 -5.91 4.24 7.55
CA ARG A 73 -5.42 2.92 7.13
C ARG A 73 -6.22 2.35 5.97
N ALA A 74 -7.55 2.47 6.02
CA ALA A 74 -8.40 2.04 4.92
C ALA A 74 -8.11 2.82 3.63
N ASN A 75 -7.98 4.14 3.73
CA ASN A 75 -7.61 5.00 2.61
C ASN A 75 -6.23 4.63 2.03
N LEU A 76 -5.21 4.50 2.88
CA LEU A 76 -3.84 4.15 2.45
C LEU A 76 -3.79 2.80 1.72
N LEU A 77 -4.51 1.81 2.24
CA LEU A 77 -4.46 0.46 1.70
C LEU A 77 -5.30 0.27 0.44
N THR A 78 -6.31 1.10 0.19
CA THR A 78 -7.24 0.92 -0.93
C THR A 78 -7.20 2.05 -1.96
N GLY A 79 -6.64 3.21 -1.61
CA GLY A 79 -6.74 4.41 -2.43
C GLY A 79 -8.15 5.03 -2.49
N LEU A 80 -9.11 4.52 -1.72
CA LEU A 80 -10.49 4.98 -1.69
C LEU A 80 -10.75 5.92 -0.51
N TYR A 81 -11.73 6.80 -0.63
CA TYR A 81 -12.17 7.58 0.52
C TYR A 81 -12.73 6.66 1.63
N PRO A 82 -12.52 7.01 2.92
CA PRO A 82 -12.89 6.14 4.03
C PRO A 82 -14.36 5.71 4.02
N HIS A 83 -15.28 6.60 3.65
CA HIS A 83 -16.71 6.27 3.55
C HIS A 83 -17.02 5.25 2.46
N GLN A 84 -16.24 5.23 1.37
CA GLN A 84 -16.37 4.23 0.32
C GLN A 84 -15.94 2.85 0.82
N THR A 85 -14.91 2.80 1.67
CA THR A 85 -14.45 1.56 2.28
C THR A 85 -15.36 1.02 3.38
N GLY A 86 -16.30 1.82 3.86
CA GLY A 86 -17.14 1.53 5.02
C GLY A 86 -16.56 1.97 6.36
N LEU A 87 -15.35 2.54 6.39
CA LEU A 87 -14.66 3.02 7.60
C LEU A 87 -14.52 4.54 7.62
N GLY A 88 -15.63 5.26 7.46
CA GLY A 88 -15.65 6.72 7.65
C GLY A 88 -15.39 7.17 9.10
N HIS A 89 -15.34 6.24 10.04
CA HIS A 89 -15.06 6.44 11.46
C HIS A 89 -14.17 5.29 12.00
N MET A 90 -14.01 5.20 13.32
CA MET A 90 -13.31 4.08 13.96
C MET A 90 -14.07 2.77 13.72
N ASP A 91 -13.35 1.63 13.83
CA ASP A 91 -13.97 0.32 13.72
C ASP A 91 -15.10 0.16 14.76
N GLY A 92 -16.19 -0.39 14.30
CA GLY A 92 -17.41 -0.59 15.07
C GLY A 92 -18.63 -0.27 14.21
N SER A 93 -19.74 -0.93 14.51
CA SER A 93 -21.02 -0.64 13.87
C SER A 93 -22.01 -0.13 14.91
N HIS A 94 -22.71 0.94 14.58
CA HIS A 94 -23.83 1.43 15.39
C HIS A 94 -25.06 1.56 14.49
N PRO A 95 -26.25 1.07 14.91
CA PRO A 95 -27.46 1.09 14.06
C PRO A 95 -27.86 2.46 13.55
N ALA A 96 -27.53 3.52 14.30
CA ALA A 96 -27.83 4.90 13.94
C ALA A 96 -26.77 5.54 13.03
N TRP A 97 -25.69 4.83 12.69
CA TRP A 97 -24.66 5.41 11.82
C TRP A 97 -25.05 5.29 10.35
N PRO A 98 -24.77 6.34 9.53
CA PRO A 98 -25.01 6.32 8.10
C PRO A 98 -24.20 5.23 7.39
N LYS A 99 -24.56 4.93 6.14
CA LYS A 99 -23.73 4.10 5.27
C LYS A 99 -22.32 4.70 5.17
N GLY A 100 -21.30 3.84 5.21
CA GLY A 100 -19.90 4.27 5.22
C GLY A 100 -19.25 4.27 6.62
N TYR A 101 -20.02 3.90 7.66
CA TYR A 101 -19.55 3.76 9.04
C TYR A 101 -19.73 2.33 9.59
N SER A 102 -20.12 1.40 8.75
CA SER A 102 -20.52 0.05 9.16
C SER A 102 -19.38 -0.96 9.27
N GLY A 103 -18.14 -0.51 9.14
CA GLY A 103 -16.96 -1.35 9.15
C GLY A 103 -16.37 -1.59 7.74
N PHE A 104 -15.13 -2.04 7.70
CA PHE A 104 -14.40 -2.27 6.45
C PHE A 104 -15.09 -3.33 5.59
N ARG A 105 -15.40 -2.96 4.37
CA ARG A 105 -16.04 -3.86 3.42
C ARG A 105 -14.98 -4.75 2.80
N SER A 106 -15.12 -6.05 2.99
CA SER A 106 -14.26 -7.05 2.39
C SER A 106 -14.91 -7.58 1.12
N ASN A 107 -14.90 -6.80 0.06
CA ASN A 107 -15.50 -7.15 -1.23
C ASN A 107 -14.60 -6.66 -2.38
N SER A 108 -15.01 -6.99 -3.61
CA SER A 108 -14.31 -6.59 -4.84
C SER A 108 -14.16 -5.07 -5.02
N ASP A 109 -14.97 -4.28 -4.33
CA ASP A 109 -14.94 -2.82 -4.47
C ASP A 109 -13.83 -2.16 -3.64
N ASN A 110 -13.29 -2.88 -2.65
CA ASN A 110 -12.25 -2.41 -1.73
C ASN A 110 -10.95 -3.21 -1.91
N VAL A 111 -10.43 -3.28 -3.11
CA VAL A 111 -9.16 -3.97 -3.36
C VAL A 111 -8.03 -3.25 -2.65
N THR A 112 -7.17 -4.00 -1.96
CA THR A 112 -6.01 -3.44 -1.26
C THR A 112 -4.77 -3.41 -2.14
N ILE A 113 -3.85 -2.50 -1.82
CA ILE A 113 -2.53 -2.47 -2.48
C ILE A 113 -1.79 -3.82 -2.37
N ALA A 114 -1.98 -4.55 -1.27
CA ALA A 114 -1.37 -5.86 -1.10
C ALA A 114 -1.95 -6.91 -2.06
N GLU A 115 -3.26 -6.90 -2.30
CA GLU A 115 -3.90 -7.76 -3.30
C GLU A 115 -3.37 -7.45 -4.70
N VAL A 116 -3.32 -6.18 -5.09
CA VAL A 116 -2.79 -5.74 -6.39
C VAL A 116 -1.32 -6.13 -6.57
N LEU A 117 -0.49 -5.89 -5.57
CA LEU A 117 0.94 -6.19 -5.65
C LEU A 117 1.21 -7.71 -5.66
N LYS A 118 0.44 -8.49 -4.90
CA LYS A 118 0.52 -9.94 -4.92
C LYS A 118 0.20 -10.49 -6.31
N ASP A 119 -0.87 -10.02 -6.95
CA ASP A 119 -1.25 -10.42 -8.30
C ASP A 119 -0.19 -9.99 -9.34
N ALA A 120 0.51 -8.89 -9.07
CA ALA A 120 1.66 -8.45 -9.85
C ALA A 120 2.94 -9.25 -9.56
N GLY A 121 2.90 -10.27 -8.68
CA GLY A 121 4.01 -11.16 -8.35
C GLY A 121 5.00 -10.58 -7.34
N TYR A 122 4.59 -9.64 -6.50
CA TYR A 122 5.35 -9.22 -5.33
C TYR A 122 5.12 -10.17 -4.15
N PHE A 123 6.15 -10.35 -3.33
CA PHE A 123 5.97 -10.87 -1.99
C PHE A 123 5.47 -9.74 -1.09
N THR A 124 4.33 -9.95 -0.42
CA THR A 124 3.65 -8.93 0.37
C THR A 124 3.69 -9.30 1.86
N ALA A 125 4.23 -8.42 2.67
CA ALA A 125 4.31 -8.60 4.13
C ALA A 125 3.86 -7.34 4.86
N MET A 126 3.29 -7.51 6.04
CA MET A 126 2.89 -6.42 6.91
C MET A 126 3.33 -6.70 8.35
N SER A 127 3.93 -5.70 9.00
CA SER A 127 4.18 -5.71 10.43
C SER A 127 3.53 -4.50 11.08
N GLY A 128 2.83 -4.71 12.21
CA GLY A 128 2.22 -3.65 12.98
C GLY A 128 0.69 -3.72 13.06
N LYS A 129 0.08 -2.56 13.31
CA LYS A 129 -1.35 -2.41 13.57
C LYS A 129 -2.18 -2.50 12.29
N TRP A 130 -3.18 -3.39 12.27
CA TRP A 130 -4.17 -3.50 11.18
C TRP A 130 -5.31 -2.49 11.33
N HIS A 131 -6.10 -2.63 12.36
CA HIS A 131 -7.21 -1.76 12.76
C HIS A 131 -8.29 -1.49 11.70
N LEU A 132 -8.60 -2.49 10.88
CA LEU A 132 -9.68 -2.42 9.88
C LEU A 132 -10.86 -3.35 10.22
N GLY A 133 -11.01 -3.69 11.50
CA GLY A 133 -12.09 -4.52 12.03
C GLY A 133 -11.75 -6.00 12.12
N ASN A 134 -12.47 -6.67 13.03
CA ASN A 134 -12.21 -8.07 13.37
C ASN A 134 -12.66 -9.07 12.30
N LYS A 135 -13.48 -8.64 11.34
CA LYS A 135 -13.95 -9.49 10.23
C LYS A 135 -12.98 -9.52 9.05
N SER A 136 -11.92 -8.75 9.11
CA SER A 136 -10.88 -8.64 8.10
C SER A 136 -9.53 -8.79 8.75
N ASN A 137 -8.60 -9.49 8.13
CA ASN A 137 -7.22 -9.56 8.58
C ASN A 137 -6.27 -9.39 7.37
N PRO A 138 -5.01 -9.03 7.61
CA PRO A 138 -4.07 -8.79 6.52
C PRO A 138 -3.89 -9.96 5.57
N ILE A 139 -3.87 -11.20 6.08
CA ILE A 139 -3.68 -12.40 5.25
C ILE A 139 -4.83 -12.57 4.25
N LEU A 140 -6.07 -12.35 4.68
CA LEU A 140 -7.24 -12.39 3.80
C LEU A 140 -7.30 -11.23 2.81
N ARG A 141 -6.44 -10.22 3.01
CA ARG A 141 -6.40 -8.98 2.24
C ARG A 141 -5.07 -8.79 1.52
N GLY A 142 -4.50 -9.91 1.05
CA GLY A 142 -3.40 -9.91 0.10
C GLY A 142 -2.00 -9.97 0.70
N PHE A 143 -1.83 -9.82 2.01
CA PHE A 143 -0.52 -10.02 2.65
C PHE A 143 -0.24 -11.50 2.84
N GLN A 144 0.94 -11.94 2.42
CA GLN A 144 1.39 -13.33 2.55
C GLN A 144 1.96 -13.61 3.94
N GLU A 145 2.52 -12.56 4.58
CA GLU A 145 2.97 -12.62 5.96
C GLU A 145 2.42 -11.44 6.75
N TYR A 146 2.09 -11.70 8.01
CA TYR A 146 1.62 -10.68 8.94
C TYR A 146 2.11 -10.96 10.36
N TYR A 147 2.64 -9.91 10.99
CA TYR A 147 2.97 -9.90 12.39
C TYR A 147 2.50 -8.60 13.03
N GLY A 148 1.59 -8.65 14.00
CA GLY A 148 1.12 -7.44 14.65
C GLY A 148 -0.23 -7.56 15.32
N LEU A 149 -0.87 -6.41 15.51
CA LEU A 149 -2.11 -6.22 16.23
C LEU A 149 -3.29 -6.02 15.28
N LEU A 150 -4.32 -6.85 15.37
CA LEU A 150 -5.53 -6.72 14.52
C LEU A 150 -6.41 -5.53 14.94
N GLY A 151 -6.55 -5.28 16.23
CA GLY A 151 -7.34 -4.18 16.77
C GLY A 151 -6.57 -2.86 16.89
N GLY A 152 -7.25 -1.85 17.46
CA GLY A 152 -6.64 -0.66 18.02
C GLY A 152 -6.37 -0.84 19.52
N PHE A 153 -5.60 0.05 20.10
CA PHE A 153 -5.51 0.18 21.57
C PHE A 153 -6.65 1.07 22.04
#